data_17a6b9f9866e82139e15c2195294d457
#
_entry.id   17a6b9f9866e82139e15c2195294d457
#
_cell.length_a   1.000
_cell.length_b   1.000
_cell.length_c   1.000
_cell.angle_alpha   90.00
_cell.angle_beta   90.00
_cell.angle_gamma   90.00
#
_symmetry.space_group_name_H-M   'P 1'
#
loop_
_entity.id
_entity.type
_entity.pdbx_description
1 polymer ?
#
loop_
_entity_poly.entity_id
_entity_poly.type
_entity_poly.pdbx_seq_one_letter_code
_entity_poly.pdbx_strand_id
1 'polypeptide(L)'
;MFRILLSLFFINVSFAQQTDKVDFIKCHVVVTPFFSDKSIYGNIYYEFEVKNDIDTIRIDAKNMKFDDLLLNGKKVKYKNNSKELLLFEGYKQGINTITFDYFATPKQTLYFTGSGDNLQIWTQGQGRYTSHWLPSFDDVNEKVIFDINIIYNQSATVISNGLNSSRRGDFYTYTKNGKETFFHFHMQKPMSSYLVMLAIGNFEKQTSTTRSGTP
;
A
#
# COMPACT_ATOMS: atom_id res chain seq x y z
N MET A 1 -15.17 55.27 25.62
CA MET A 1 -14.21 54.39 24.96
C MET A 1 -14.81 52.98 24.93
N PHE A 2 -15.51 52.61 23.85
CA PHE A 2 -16.09 51.27 23.67
C PHE A 2 -15.03 50.36 23.08
N ARG A 3 -14.62 49.29 23.80
CA ARG A 3 -13.75 48.25 23.28
C ARG A 3 -14.63 47.19 22.61
N ILE A 4 -14.59 47.13 21.28
CA ILE A 4 -15.21 46.05 20.48
C ILE A 4 -14.31 44.83 20.62
N LEU A 5 -14.81 43.79 21.29
CA LEU A 5 -14.16 42.48 21.37
C LEU A 5 -14.54 41.71 20.10
N LEU A 6 -13.60 41.62 19.16
CA LEU A 6 -13.76 40.85 17.92
C LEU A 6 -13.52 39.37 18.24
N SER A 7 -14.58 38.60 18.45
CA SER A 7 -14.50 37.14 18.58
C SER A 7 -14.25 36.52 17.21
N LEU A 8 -13.03 36.08 16.95
CA LEU A 8 -12.69 35.23 15.81
C LEU A 8 -13.28 33.82 16.04
N PHE A 9 -14.40 33.54 15.37
CA PHE A 9 -14.93 32.18 15.25
C PHE A 9 -14.04 31.39 14.28
N PHE A 10 -13.17 30.53 14.80
CA PHE A 10 -12.52 29.49 14.00
C PHE A 10 -13.56 28.42 13.68
N ILE A 11 -14.09 28.45 12.44
CA ILE A 11 -14.86 27.33 11.90
C ILE A 11 -13.86 26.21 11.66
N ASN A 12 -13.77 25.26 12.59
CA ASN A 12 -13.14 23.99 12.33
C ASN A 12 -13.99 23.23 11.32
N VAL A 13 -13.63 23.27 10.05
CA VAL A 13 -14.17 22.38 9.04
C VAL A 13 -13.57 21.00 9.35
N SER A 14 -14.24 20.22 10.18
CA SER A 14 -13.97 18.80 10.30
C SER A 14 -14.30 18.17 8.95
N PHE A 15 -13.30 17.86 8.17
CA PHE A 15 -13.50 16.94 7.05
C PHE A 15 -13.95 15.61 7.67
N ALA A 16 -15.19 15.23 7.42
CA ALA A 16 -15.69 13.91 7.81
C ALA A 16 -14.72 12.87 7.21
N GLN A 17 -14.13 12.06 8.10
CA GLN A 17 -13.22 11.01 7.67
C GLN A 17 -14.00 10.04 6.78
N GLN A 18 -13.43 9.63 5.66
CA GLN A 18 -14.06 8.67 4.75
C GLN A 18 -14.43 7.36 5.47
N THR A 19 -13.67 6.97 6.50
CA THR A 19 -13.82 5.76 7.30
C THR A 19 -15.21 5.58 7.92
N ASP A 20 -15.96 6.67 8.15
CA ASP A 20 -17.36 6.60 8.62
C ASP A 20 -18.32 6.14 7.52
N LYS A 21 -17.94 6.24 6.26
CA LYS A 21 -18.77 5.96 5.08
C LYS A 21 -18.28 4.80 4.25
N VAL A 22 -16.97 4.57 4.22
CA VAL A 22 -16.31 3.51 3.46
C VAL A 22 -15.29 2.82 4.35
N ASP A 23 -15.25 1.49 4.27
CA ASP A 23 -14.37 0.62 5.03
C ASP A 23 -13.60 -0.27 4.05
N PHE A 24 -12.30 -0.11 3.96
CA PHE A 24 -11.43 -0.96 3.15
C PHE A 24 -11.03 -2.20 3.95
N ILE A 25 -11.59 -3.34 3.57
CA ILE A 25 -11.51 -4.58 4.34
C ILE A 25 -10.22 -5.33 4.04
N LYS A 26 -9.90 -5.47 2.74
CA LYS A 26 -8.80 -6.34 2.30
C LYS A 26 -8.06 -5.75 1.11
N CYS A 27 -6.75 -5.93 1.12
CA CYS A 27 -5.83 -5.59 0.04
C CYS A 27 -5.04 -6.83 -0.37
N HIS A 28 -5.15 -7.22 -1.63
CA HIS A 28 -4.16 -8.09 -2.26
C HIS A 28 -3.30 -7.23 -3.17
N VAL A 29 -2.01 -7.28 -2.96
CA VAL A 29 -1.07 -6.53 -3.79
C VAL A 29 0.06 -7.42 -4.28
N VAL A 30 0.40 -7.26 -5.54
CA VAL A 30 1.62 -7.82 -6.14
C VAL A 30 2.50 -6.65 -6.50
N VAL A 31 3.73 -6.60 -6.00
CA VAL A 31 4.68 -5.52 -6.26
C VAL A 31 5.99 -6.03 -6.83
N THR A 32 6.53 -5.28 -7.77
CA THR A 32 7.85 -5.49 -8.36
C THR A 32 8.67 -4.20 -8.24
N PRO A 33 9.60 -4.11 -7.28
CA PRO A 33 10.50 -2.97 -7.18
C PRO A 33 11.66 -3.10 -8.19
N PHE A 34 12.01 -1.99 -8.85
CA PHE A 34 13.10 -1.88 -9.81
C PHE A 34 14.20 -0.98 -9.24
N PHE A 35 15.33 -1.58 -8.90
CA PHE A 35 16.44 -0.84 -8.31
C PHE A 35 17.06 0.17 -9.28
N SER A 36 17.21 -0.20 -10.57
CA SER A 36 17.81 0.64 -11.61
C SER A 36 17.17 2.02 -11.71
N ASP A 37 15.83 2.04 -11.64
CA ASP A 37 15.03 3.23 -11.89
C ASP A 37 14.48 3.83 -10.59
N LYS A 38 14.79 3.19 -9.44
CA LYS A 38 14.23 3.53 -8.12
C LYS A 38 12.71 3.65 -8.16
N SER A 39 12.08 2.69 -8.83
CA SER A 39 10.64 2.67 -9.10
C SER A 39 10.00 1.38 -8.60
N ILE A 40 8.68 1.37 -8.57
CA ILE A 40 7.89 0.21 -8.24
C ILE A 40 6.68 0.13 -9.16
N TYR A 41 6.41 -1.07 -9.66
CA TYR A 41 5.17 -1.43 -10.32
C TYR A 41 4.36 -2.29 -9.36
N GLY A 42 3.04 -2.14 -9.36
CA GLY A 42 2.17 -2.99 -8.58
C GLY A 42 0.82 -3.20 -9.24
N ASN A 43 0.24 -4.37 -8.97
CA ASN A 43 -1.14 -4.69 -9.24
C ASN A 43 -1.88 -4.81 -7.92
N ILE A 44 -3.01 -4.12 -7.77
CA ILE A 44 -3.80 -4.07 -6.54
C ILE A 44 -5.21 -4.58 -6.78
N TYR A 45 -5.70 -5.34 -5.80
CA TYR A 45 -7.10 -5.64 -5.57
C TYR A 45 -7.47 -5.16 -4.17
N TYR A 46 -8.49 -4.30 -4.08
CA TYR A 46 -9.14 -3.94 -2.83
C TYR A 46 -10.57 -4.49 -2.78
N GLU A 47 -10.95 -5.02 -1.63
CA GLU A 47 -12.33 -5.24 -1.22
C GLU A 47 -12.70 -4.19 -0.18
N PHE A 48 -13.84 -3.52 -0.38
CA PHE A 48 -14.30 -2.46 0.52
C PHE A 48 -15.83 -2.43 0.62
N GLU A 49 -16.33 -1.91 1.73
CA GLU A 49 -17.75 -1.72 1.99
C GLU A 49 -18.11 -0.23 1.95
N VAL A 50 -19.13 0.11 1.20
CA VAL A 50 -19.79 1.43 1.26
C VAL A 50 -20.93 1.32 2.26
N LYS A 51 -20.77 1.92 3.44
CA LYS A 51 -21.70 1.86 4.59
C LYS A 51 -22.80 2.92 4.46
N ASN A 52 -22.45 4.10 3.98
CA ASN A 52 -23.33 5.26 3.86
C ASN A 52 -23.09 5.97 2.53
N ASP A 53 -24.04 6.79 2.13
CA ASP A 53 -23.94 7.60 0.91
C ASP A 53 -22.67 8.46 0.90
N ILE A 54 -21.93 8.38 -0.18
CA ILE A 54 -20.69 9.09 -0.42
C ILE A 54 -20.62 9.50 -1.89
N ASP A 55 -20.16 10.72 -2.16
CA ASP A 55 -20.01 11.24 -3.52
C ASP A 55 -18.67 10.89 -4.15
N THR A 56 -17.67 10.61 -3.34
CA THR A 56 -16.30 10.35 -3.82
C THR A 56 -15.57 9.41 -2.89
N ILE A 57 -15.13 8.27 -3.41
CA ILE A 57 -14.21 7.36 -2.73
C ILE A 57 -12.78 7.76 -3.06
N ARG A 58 -11.91 7.77 -2.05
CA ARG A 58 -10.53 8.24 -2.12
C ARG A 58 -9.57 7.14 -1.73
N ILE A 59 -8.50 6.99 -2.50
CA ILE A 59 -7.34 6.15 -2.17
C ILE A 59 -6.12 7.06 -2.26
N ASP A 60 -5.36 7.20 -1.19
CA ASP A 60 -4.16 8.02 -1.17
C ASP A 60 -3.07 7.41 -2.07
N ALA A 61 -2.53 8.23 -2.98
CA ALA A 61 -1.58 7.79 -3.99
C ALA A 61 -0.75 8.96 -4.53
N LYS A 62 0.44 9.15 -3.96
CA LYS A 62 1.27 10.33 -4.25
C LYS A 62 2.09 10.15 -5.53
N ASN A 63 1.77 10.96 -6.54
CA ASN A 63 2.49 11.00 -7.83
C ASN A 63 2.58 9.64 -8.55
N MET A 64 1.51 8.86 -8.48
CA MET A 64 1.41 7.56 -9.13
C MET A 64 0.69 7.66 -10.48
N LYS A 65 0.96 6.71 -11.36
CA LYS A 65 0.21 6.48 -12.60
C LYS A 65 -0.62 5.22 -12.42
N PHE A 66 -1.80 5.19 -13.03
CA PHE A 66 -2.73 4.06 -12.94
C PHE A 66 -3.10 3.57 -14.32
N ASP A 67 -3.29 2.27 -14.43
CA ASP A 67 -3.75 1.61 -15.63
C ASP A 67 -4.72 0.46 -15.27
N ASP A 68 -5.47 -0.02 -16.26
CA ASP A 68 -6.39 -1.15 -16.18
C ASP A 68 -7.35 -1.15 -14.97
N LEU A 69 -7.84 0.04 -14.58
CA LEU A 69 -8.72 0.21 -13.44
C LEU A 69 -10.12 -0.35 -13.73
N LEU A 70 -10.54 -1.31 -12.89
CA LEU A 70 -11.87 -1.92 -12.91
C LEU A 70 -12.50 -1.80 -11.52
N LEU A 71 -13.70 -1.26 -11.46
CA LEU A 71 -14.54 -1.24 -10.25
C LEU A 71 -15.70 -2.21 -10.46
N ASN A 72 -15.84 -3.19 -9.57
CA ASN A 72 -16.82 -4.28 -9.71
C ASN A 72 -16.73 -4.99 -11.10
N GLY A 73 -15.49 -5.17 -11.59
CA GLY A 73 -15.19 -5.80 -12.89
C GLY A 73 -15.50 -4.96 -14.11
N LYS A 74 -15.83 -3.66 -13.97
CA LYS A 74 -16.16 -2.76 -15.06
C LYS A 74 -15.22 -1.55 -15.10
N LYS A 75 -14.86 -1.10 -16.30
CA LYS A 75 -14.13 0.15 -16.48
C LYS A 75 -15.00 1.31 -16.00
N VAL A 76 -14.41 2.19 -15.19
CA VAL A 76 -15.06 3.40 -14.67
C VAL A 76 -14.18 4.61 -14.89
N LYS A 77 -14.81 5.79 -14.88
CA LYS A 77 -14.05 7.05 -14.89
C LYS A 77 -13.48 7.31 -13.50
N TYR A 78 -12.24 7.72 -13.46
CA TYR A 78 -11.56 8.13 -12.24
C TYR A 78 -10.79 9.42 -12.46
N LYS A 79 -10.41 10.09 -11.38
CA LYS A 79 -9.50 11.22 -11.42
C LYS A 79 -8.26 10.90 -10.59
N ASN A 80 -7.10 11.15 -11.16
CA ASN A 80 -5.82 11.16 -10.46
C ASN A 80 -5.39 12.62 -10.30
N ASN A 81 -5.33 13.09 -9.05
CA ASN A 81 -4.92 14.48 -8.75
C ASN A 81 -3.49 14.59 -8.24
N SER A 82 -2.66 13.55 -8.46
CA SER A 82 -1.28 13.40 -7.98
C SER A 82 -1.14 13.26 -6.45
N LYS A 83 -2.24 13.24 -5.73
CA LYS A 83 -2.30 12.95 -4.27
C LYS A 83 -3.17 11.76 -3.99
N GLU A 84 -4.25 11.60 -4.76
CA GLU A 84 -5.30 10.61 -4.56
C GLU A 84 -5.81 10.08 -5.88
N LEU A 85 -6.25 8.85 -5.88
CA LEU A 85 -7.15 8.24 -6.85
C LEU A 85 -8.57 8.45 -6.37
N LEU A 86 -9.41 9.11 -7.19
CA LEU A 86 -10.77 9.51 -6.86
C LEU A 86 -11.77 8.77 -7.75
N LEU A 87 -12.77 8.13 -7.12
CA LEU A 87 -13.85 7.42 -7.78
C LEU A 87 -15.17 8.15 -7.47
N PHE A 88 -15.96 8.44 -8.50
CA PHE A 88 -17.21 9.21 -8.39
C PHE A 88 -18.44 8.37 -8.72
N GLU A 89 -18.27 7.20 -9.34
CA GLU A 89 -19.34 6.34 -9.84
C GLU A 89 -18.91 4.87 -9.87
N GLY A 90 -19.86 3.98 -10.10
CA GLY A 90 -19.60 2.54 -10.31
C GLY A 90 -19.58 1.71 -9.04
N TYR A 91 -19.55 2.31 -7.85
CA TYR A 91 -19.75 1.64 -6.57
C TYR A 91 -21.21 1.61 -6.17
N LYS A 92 -21.55 0.72 -5.25
CA LYS A 92 -22.90 0.54 -4.68
C LYS A 92 -22.79 0.42 -3.16
N GLN A 93 -23.89 0.59 -2.46
CA GLN A 93 -23.94 0.28 -1.03
C GLN A 93 -23.63 -1.19 -0.78
N GLY A 94 -22.89 -1.48 0.32
CA GLY A 94 -22.36 -2.78 0.65
C GLY A 94 -21.02 -3.06 -0.02
N ILE A 95 -20.71 -4.33 -0.29
CA ILE A 95 -19.40 -4.80 -0.75
C ILE A 95 -19.15 -4.42 -2.21
N ASN A 96 -17.97 -3.89 -2.45
CA ASN A 96 -17.41 -3.53 -3.74
C ASN A 96 -15.97 -4.04 -3.86
N THR A 97 -15.49 -4.14 -5.10
CA THR A 97 -14.12 -4.51 -5.39
C THR A 97 -13.52 -3.55 -6.42
N ILE A 98 -12.26 -3.22 -6.25
CA ILE A 98 -11.51 -2.44 -7.25
C ILE A 98 -10.17 -3.10 -7.53
N THR A 99 -9.81 -3.16 -8.80
CA THR A 99 -8.50 -3.63 -9.27
C THR A 99 -7.87 -2.56 -10.14
N PHE A 100 -6.58 -2.41 -10.07
CA PHE A 100 -5.81 -1.54 -10.94
C PHE A 100 -4.32 -1.85 -10.90
N ASP A 101 -3.64 -1.50 -11.98
CA ASP A 101 -2.19 -1.43 -12.02
C ASP A 101 -1.73 -0.03 -11.63
N TYR A 102 -0.57 0.05 -10.99
CA TYR A 102 0.05 1.33 -10.71
C TYR A 102 1.56 1.32 -10.91
N PHE A 103 2.09 2.49 -11.17
CA PHE A 103 3.52 2.73 -11.25
C PHE A 103 3.87 3.96 -10.42
N ALA A 104 4.92 3.85 -9.59
CA ALA A 104 5.43 4.94 -8.77
C ALA A 104 6.96 5.05 -8.87
N THR A 105 7.44 6.29 -8.75
CA THR A 105 8.87 6.60 -8.55
C THR A 105 8.98 7.38 -7.23
N PRO A 106 8.96 6.67 -6.08
CA PRO A 106 8.88 7.28 -4.77
C PRO A 106 10.16 8.06 -4.46
N LYS A 107 10.00 9.28 -3.97
CA LYS A 107 11.11 10.12 -3.49
C LYS A 107 11.40 9.93 -2.01
N GLN A 108 10.48 9.27 -1.31
CA GLN A 108 10.58 8.97 0.11
C GLN A 108 9.77 7.70 0.42
N THR A 109 9.94 7.15 1.59
CA THR A 109 9.23 5.98 2.15
C THR A 109 9.68 4.64 1.58
N LEU A 110 9.95 4.52 0.30
CA LEU A 110 10.63 3.39 -0.33
C LEU A 110 12.00 3.85 -0.79
N TYR A 111 13.04 3.30 -0.19
CA TYR A 111 14.43 3.68 -0.39
C TYR A 111 15.18 2.58 -1.13
N PHE A 112 16.04 2.99 -2.06
CA PHE A 112 16.93 2.16 -2.85
C PHE A 112 18.36 2.61 -2.55
N THR A 113 19.10 1.80 -1.80
CA THR A 113 20.42 2.15 -1.26
C THR A 113 21.45 1.07 -1.52
N GLY A 114 22.74 1.44 -1.45
CA GLY A 114 23.83 0.52 -1.68
C GLY A 114 24.07 0.19 -3.15
N SER A 115 24.89 -0.84 -3.40
CA SER A 115 25.22 -1.34 -4.73
C SER A 115 25.82 -2.76 -4.61
N GLY A 116 25.76 -3.55 -5.69
CA GLY A 116 26.27 -4.91 -5.70
C GLY A 116 25.64 -5.77 -4.58
N ASP A 117 26.47 -6.46 -3.81
CA ASP A 117 26.01 -7.32 -2.71
C ASP A 117 25.43 -6.55 -1.50
N ASN A 118 25.69 -5.25 -1.42
CA ASN A 118 25.15 -4.35 -0.39
C ASN A 118 23.89 -3.62 -0.82
N LEU A 119 23.30 -3.99 -1.96
CA LEU A 119 22.05 -3.43 -2.45
C LEU A 119 20.91 -3.72 -1.46
N GLN A 120 20.15 -2.67 -1.14
CA GLN A 120 18.99 -2.76 -0.26
C GLN A 120 17.83 -1.93 -0.80
N ILE A 121 16.63 -2.48 -0.68
CA ILE A 121 15.36 -1.80 -0.90
C ILE A 121 14.56 -1.94 0.38
N TRP A 122 14.12 -0.84 0.98
CA TRP A 122 13.40 -0.88 2.25
C TRP A 122 12.44 0.29 2.40
N THR A 123 11.44 0.10 3.26
CA THR A 123 10.39 1.09 3.49
C THR A 123 10.45 1.69 4.89
N GLN A 124 9.99 2.94 5.00
CA GLN A 124 9.69 3.59 6.26
C GLN A 124 8.39 4.40 6.11
N GLY A 125 7.27 3.79 6.51
CA GLY A 125 5.93 4.37 6.34
C GLY A 125 5.47 5.30 7.47
N GLN A 126 6.22 5.41 8.57
CA GLN A 126 5.87 6.26 9.72
C GLN A 126 5.60 7.71 9.29
N GLY A 127 4.52 8.32 9.81
CA GLY A 127 4.14 9.68 9.50
C GLY A 127 3.17 9.82 8.31
N ARG A 128 2.47 8.75 7.93
CA ARG A 128 1.45 8.76 6.86
C ARG A 128 2.04 8.92 5.45
N TYR A 129 3.06 8.14 5.13
CA TYR A 129 3.78 8.28 3.86
C TYR A 129 3.77 7.03 2.98
N THR A 130 3.06 5.96 3.38
CA THR A 130 2.96 4.71 2.59
C THR A 130 2.40 4.97 1.20
N SER A 131 1.50 5.93 1.07
CA SER A 131 0.90 6.37 -0.19
C SER A 131 1.89 6.94 -1.22
N HIS A 132 3.17 7.03 -0.91
CA HIS A 132 4.22 7.37 -1.87
C HIS A 132 4.69 6.17 -2.70
N TRP A 133 4.49 4.94 -2.24
CA TRP A 133 4.93 3.74 -2.97
C TRP A 133 3.83 2.68 -3.14
N LEU A 134 2.82 2.71 -2.28
CA LEU A 134 1.67 1.82 -2.30
C LEU A 134 0.40 2.68 -2.23
N PRO A 135 -0.51 2.63 -3.22
CA PRO A 135 -1.83 3.23 -3.09
C PRO A 135 -2.51 2.69 -1.84
N SER A 136 -2.84 3.54 -0.87
CA SER A 136 -3.22 3.11 0.47
C SER A 136 -4.00 4.21 1.21
N PHE A 137 -3.96 4.20 2.53
CA PHE A 137 -4.72 5.15 3.36
C PHE A 137 -3.78 5.81 4.36
N ASP A 138 -3.64 7.14 4.26
CA ASP A 138 -2.88 7.93 5.20
C ASP A 138 -3.64 8.17 6.52
N ASP A 139 -4.96 7.85 6.55
CA ASP A 139 -5.74 7.80 7.79
C ASP A 139 -5.37 6.56 8.61
N VAL A 140 -4.92 6.79 9.84
CA VAL A 140 -4.50 5.71 10.76
C VAL A 140 -5.66 4.85 11.26
N ASN A 141 -6.90 5.33 11.14
CA ASN A 141 -8.11 4.60 11.54
C ASN A 141 -8.55 3.61 10.46
N GLU A 142 -8.14 3.82 9.21
CA GLU A 142 -8.37 2.84 8.15
C GLU A 142 -7.41 1.66 8.34
N LYS A 143 -7.99 0.49 8.64
CA LYS A 143 -7.24 -0.72 8.91
C LYS A 143 -7.65 -1.83 7.96
N VAL A 144 -6.68 -2.31 7.20
CA VAL A 144 -6.88 -3.25 6.10
C VAL A 144 -6.12 -4.54 6.36
N ILE A 145 -6.67 -5.68 5.98
CA ILE A 145 -5.95 -6.96 5.93
C ILE A 145 -5.11 -6.97 4.66
N PHE A 146 -3.79 -7.05 4.81
CA PHE A 146 -2.87 -7.04 3.67
C PHE A 146 -2.37 -8.44 3.33
N ASP A 147 -2.52 -8.79 2.05
CA ASP A 147 -1.86 -9.91 1.39
C ASP A 147 -0.83 -9.33 0.41
N ILE A 148 0.45 -9.49 0.72
CA ILE A 148 1.54 -8.83 -0.01
C ILE A 148 2.36 -9.89 -0.75
N ASN A 149 2.41 -9.78 -2.07
CA ASN A 149 3.26 -10.58 -2.94
C ASN A 149 4.35 -9.67 -3.49
N ILE A 150 5.60 -10.07 -3.31
CA ILE A 150 6.76 -9.34 -3.81
C ILE A 150 7.44 -10.20 -4.86
N ILE A 151 7.57 -9.68 -6.07
CA ILE A 151 8.33 -10.32 -7.14
C ILE A 151 9.75 -9.76 -7.10
N TYR A 152 10.72 -10.62 -6.85
CA TYR A 152 12.12 -10.22 -6.82
C TYR A 152 13.06 -11.39 -7.08
N ASN A 153 14.35 -11.08 -7.23
CA ASN A 153 15.38 -12.09 -7.43
C ASN A 153 15.36 -13.12 -6.28
N GLN A 154 15.34 -14.41 -6.63
CA GLN A 154 15.22 -15.52 -5.68
C GLN A 154 16.40 -15.62 -4.69
N SER A 155 17.57 -15.05 -5.01
CA SER A 155 18.75 -15.09 -4.13
C SER A 155 18.72 -14.03 -3.04
N ALA A 156 17.84 -13.02 -3.15
CA ALA A 156 17.71 -11.98 -2.14
C ALA A 156 16.91 -12.48 -0.93
N THR A 157 17.20 -11.92 0.24
CA THR A 157 16.33 -12.02 1.40
C THR A 157 15.24 -10.98 1.27
N VAL A 158 13.98 -11.42 1.30
CA VAL A 158 12.80 -10.55 1.24
C VAL A 158 12.01 -10.71 2.53
N ILE A 159 11.66 -9.60 3.14
CA ILE A 159 10.91 -9.53 4.41
C ILE A 159 9.73 -8.56 4.22
N SER A 160 8.56 -8.94 4.74
CA SER A 160 7.37 -8.07 4.81
C SER A 160 6.54 -8.43 6.04
N ASN A 161 5.38 -7.77 6.18
CA ASN A 161 4.46 -8.01 7.30
C ASN A 161 3.73 -9.36 7.16
N GLY A 162 3.55 -10.03 8.29
CA GLY A 162 2.75 -11.25 8.38
C GLY A 162 3.54 -12.53 8.23
N LEU A 163 2.81 -13.62 8.00
CA LEU A 163 3.39 -14.94 7.83
C LEU A 163 3.91 -15.09 6.39
N ASN A 164 5.18 -15.46 6.28
CA ASN A 164 5.74 -15.84 5.00
C ASN A 164 5.27 -17.26 4.64
N SER A 165 4.43 -17.38 3.63
CA SER A 165 3.91 -18.63 3.08
C SER A 165 4.54 -18.98 1.72
N SER A 166 5.62 -18.31 1.35
CA SER A 166 6.35 -18.57 0.11
C SER A 166 6.88 -19.99 0.10
N ARG A 167 6.50 -20.78 -0.88
CA ARG A 167 7.10 -22.09 -1.13
C ARG A 167 8.26 -21.90 -2.10
N ARG A 168 9.45 -22.36 -1.70
CA ARG A 168 10.59 -22.40 -2.65
C ARG A 168 10.20 -23.25 -3.86
N GLY A 169 10.07 -22.61 -5.02
CA GLY A 169 9.81 -23.30 -6.29
C GLY A 169 8.47 -23.01 -6.94
N ASP A 170 7.55 -22.28 -6.30
CA ASP A 170 6.17 -22.24 -6.77
C ASP A 170 5.93 -21.39 -8.00
N PHE A 171 6.74 -20.43 -8.34
CA PHE A 171 6.62 -19.69 -9.62
C PHE A 171 7.93 -18.97 -9.91
N TYR A 172 8.60 -19.36 -10.97
CA TYR A 172 9.74 -18.62 -11.49
C TYR A 172 9.34 -17.96 -12.80
N THR A 173 9.61 -16.67 -12.89
CA THR A 173 9.63 -15.99 -14.18
C THR A 173 11.04 -15.57 -14.51
N TYR A 174 11.41 -15.64 -15.78
CA TYR A 174 12.69 -15.14 -16.24
C TYR A 174 12.47 -13.76 -16.82
N THR A 175 12.99 -12.76 -16.14
CA THR A 175 12.97 -11.37 -16.61
C THR A 175 14.36 -10.94 -17.06
N LYS A 176 14.47 -9.70 -17.52
CA LYS A 176 15.78 -9.11 -17.85
C LYS A 176 16.73 -9.06 -16.64
N ASN A 177 16.20 -9.19 -15.43
CA ASN A 177 16.94 -9.14 -14.16
C ASN A 177 17.32 -10.53 -13.63
N GLY A 178 17.09 -11.59 -14.41
CA GLY A 178 17.40 -12.96 -14.04
C GLY A 178 16.19 -13.75 -13.57
N LYS A 179 16.41 -14.75 -12.70
CA LYS A 179 15.36 -15.61 -12.17
C LYS A 179 14.67 -14.91 -11.00
N GLU A 180 13.40 -14.58 -11.17
CA GLU A 180 12.56 -13.95 -10.15
C GLU A 180 11.56 -14.96 -9.60
N THR A 181 11.17 -14.79 -8.33
CA THR A 181 10.17 -15.59 -7.64
C THR A 181 9.20 -14.71 -6.87
N PHE A 182 8.09 -15.30 -6.47
CA PHE A 182 7.09 -14.68 -5.61
C PHE A 182 7.44 -14.93 -4.15
N PHE A 183 7.46 -13.86 -3.36
CA PHE A 183 7.52 -13.92 -1.91
C PHE A 183 6.15 -13.49 -1.38
N HIS A 184 5.43 -14.43 -0.78
CA HIS A 184 4.06 -14.20 -0.29
C HIS A 184 4.03 -14.02 1.21
N PHE A 185 3.43 -12.90 1.66
CA PHE A 185 3.26 -12.54 3.06
C PHE A 185 1.80 -12.25 3.34
N HIS A 186 1.24 -12.91 4.35
CA HIS A 186 -0.16 -12.78 4.72
C HIS A 186 -0.29 -12.22 6.14
N MET A 187 -0.96 -11.06 6.27
CA MET A 187 -1.37 -10.50 7.57
C MET A 187 -2.75 -11.04 7.94
N GLN A 188 -2.83 -11.70 9.09
CA GLN A 188 -4.10 -12.27 9.58
C GLN A 188 -5.03 -11.24 10.21
N LYS A 189 -4.50 -10.09 10.64
CA LYS A 189 -5.25 -9.02 11.30
C LYS A 189 -5.15 -7.72 10.52
N PRO A 190 -6.23 -6.91 10.52
CA PRO A 190 -6.18 -5.61 9.88
C PRO A 190 -5.17 -4.70 10.58
N MET A 191 -4.45 -3.92 9.79
CA MET A 191 -3.47 -2.94 10.27
C MET A 191 -3.54 -1.65 9.46
N SER A 192 -3.12 -0.56 10.07
CA SER A 192 -3.01 0.74 9.38
C SER A 192 -1.92 0.69 8.31
N SER A 193 -2.16 1.36 7.20
CA SER A 193 -1.27 1.32 6.03
C SER A 193 0.16 1.77 6.32
N TYR A 194 0.37 2.70 7.28
CA TYR A 194 1.72 3.16 7.61
C TYR A 194 2.64 2.07 8.20
N LEU A 195 2.06 0.93 8.62
CA LEU A 195 2.80 -0.23 9.10
C LEU A 195 3.24 -1.18 7.98
N VAL A 196 2.69 -1.02 6.78
CA VAL A 196 3.07 -1.85 5.63
C VAL A 196 4.52 -1.60 5.28
N MET A 197 5.31 -2.69 5.27
CA MET A 197 6.73 -2.62 5.02
C MET A 197 7.20 -3.69 4.04
N LEU A 198 8.29 -3.42 3.37
CA LEU A 198 9.14 -4.40 2.74
C LEU A 198 10.61 -4.08 3.02
N ALA A 199 11.43 -5.13 3.09
CA ALA A 199 12.88 -5.01 3.11
C ALA A 199 13.47 -6.12 2.24
N ILE A 200 14.33 -5.74 1.32
CA ILE A 200 14.99 -6.63 0.35
C ILE A 200 16.48 -6.35 0.39
N GLY A 201 17.28 -7.40 0.49
CA GLY A 201 18.73 -7.25 0.53
C GLY A 201 19.43 -8.57 0.82
N ASN A 202 20.72 -8.49 1.04
CA ASN A 202 21.53 -9.62 1.50
C ASN A 202 21.68 -9.53 3.01
N PHE A 203 20.64 -10.01 3.75
CA PHE A 203 20.59 -9.92 5.20
C PHE A 203 21.04 -11.21 5.88
N GLU A 204 21.81 -11.08 6.93
CA GLU A 204 22.14 -12.18 7.83
C GLU A 204 20.96 -12.43 8.80
N LYS A 205 20.51 -13.67 8.91
CA LYS A 205 19.41 -14.06 9.77
C LYS A 205 19.92 -14.66 11.07
N GLN A 206 19.56 -14.03 12.20
CA GLN A 206 19.73 -14.60 13.53
C GLN A 206 18.37 -15.00 14.09
N THR A 207 18.28 -16.19 14.69
CA THR A 207 17.07 -16.70 15.33
C THR A 207 17.35 -17.06 16.78
N SER A 208 16.40 -16.69 17.65
CA SER A 208 16.39 -17.11 19.05
C SER A 208 14.98 -17.55 19.43
N THR A 209 14.86 -18.43 20.42
CA THR A 209 13.56 -18.91 20.90
C THR A 209 13.37 -18.49 22.36
N THR A 210 12.22 -17.92 22.70
CA THR A 210 11.87 -17.59 24.08
C THR A 210 11.62 -18.86 24.90
N ARG A 211 11.57 -18.74 26.24
CA ARG A 211 11.22 -19.87 27.12
C ARG A 211 9.82 -20.44 26.84
N SER A 212 8.90 -19.64 26.30
CA SER A 212 7.56 -20.08 25.89
C SER A 212 7.50 -20.76 24.52
N GLY A 213 8.65 -20.92 23.83
CA GLY A 213 8.72 -21.55 22.52
C GLY A 213 8.41 -20.61 21.34
N THR A 214 8.25 -19.32 21.59
CA THR A 214 8.05 -18.32 20.51
C THR A 214 9.40 -18.01 19.87
N PRO A 215 9.52 -18.12 18.52
CA PRO A 215 10.74 -17.77 17.78
C PRO A 215 11.01 -16.26 17.87
#